data_a2e3e52241be8bfe656d7cf97c48438e
#
_entry.id   a2e3e52241be8bfe656d7cf97c48438e
#
_cell.length_a   1.000
_cell.length_b   1.000
_cell.length_c   1.000
_cell.angle_alpha   90.00
_cell.angle_beta   90.00
_cell.angle_gamma   90.00
#
_symmetry.space_group_name_H-M   'P 1'
#
loop_
_entity.id
_entity.type
_entity.pdbx_description
1 polymer ?
#
loop_
_entity_poly.entity_id
_entity_poly.type
_entity_poly.pdbx_seq_one_letter_code
_entity_poly.pdbx_strand_id
1 'polypeptide(L)'
;MRIVFIRHGEPNYELDCLTPKGKLQAQAAAQRLLRENIQEIYSSTMGRAKETAEAFCAVSGLPVKTLDFMRELDWGSKDGTPLYADGHPWFCANQMVEQGLALNDPDWENSPYFKNNKATDIVKNIQQKTDEWLLGLGLERRGNSYVPAEGKDQQKTVALFSHGGSSSAAIGHILGIPFPQTCALFHFGHTGITILRFGQVAGVPCVPCIELLNDMAHTRSV
;
A
#
# COMPACT_ATOMS: atom_id res chain seq x y z
N MET A 1 10.06 -13.60 4.56
CA MET A 1 9.10 -12.68 5.21
C MET A 1 7.90 -12.45 4.29
N ARG A 2 6.71 -12.24 4.86
CA ARG A 2 5.49 -11.88 4.11
C ARG A 2 4.96 -10.54 4.61
N ILE A 3 4.61 -9.64 3.69
CA ILE A 3 3.95 -8.38 4.01
C ILE A 3 2.55 -8.42 3.43
N VAL A 4 1.55 -8.28 4.28
CA VAL A 4 0.13 -8.31 3.94
C VAL A 4 -0.37 -6.87 3.95
N PHE A 5 -0.70 -6.33 2.79
CA PHE A 5 -1.32 -5.02 2.64
C PHE A 5 -2.84 -5.17 2.64
N ILE A 6 -3.53 -4.38 3.44
CA ILE A 6 -4.98 -4.37 3.52
C ILE A 6 -5.47 -2.93 3.33
N ARG A 7 -6.32 -2.68 2.33
CA ARG A 7 -6.99 -1.40 2.21
C ARG A 7 -8.10 -1.31 3.26
N HIS A 8 -8.32 -0.11 3.82
CA HIS A 8 -9.43 0.15 4.75
C HIS A 8 -10.81 -0.26 4.18
N GLY A 9 -11.78 -0.53 5.05
CA GLY A 9 -13.18 -0.76 4.69
C GLY A 9 -13.85 0.48 4.08
N GLU A 10 -15.11 0.35 3.63
CA GLU A 10 -15.86 1.46 3.05
C GLU A 10 -15.88 2.67 4.00
N PRO A 11 -15.38 3.86 3.57
CA PRO A 11 -15.19 4.99 4.44
C PRO A 11 -16.35 5.99 4.42
N ASN A 12 -16.52 6.65 5.54
CA ASN A 12 -17.06 8.00 5.61
C ASN A 12 -15.86 8.96 5.58
N TYR A 13 -15.63 9.63 4.46
CA TYR A 13 -14.47 10.51 4.29
C TYR A 13 -14.55 11.79 5.13
N GLU A 14 -15.75 12.29 5.39
CA GLU A 14 -15.97 13.51 6.19
C GLU A 14 -15.54 13.31 7.65
N LEU A 15 -15.89 12.16 8.23
CA LEU A 15 -15.58 11.82 9.62
C LEU A 15 -14.28 11.02 9.77
N ASP A 16 -13.63 10.67 8.67
CA ASP A 16 -12.45 9.77 8.61
C ASP A 16 -12.65 8.46 9.41
N CYS A 17 -13.82 7.83 9.27
CA CYS A 17 -14.19 6.58 9.92
C CYS A 17 -14.79 5.58 8.92
N LEU A 18 -15.12 4.38 9.37
CA LEU A 18 -15.83 3.41 8.55
C LEU A 18 -17.34 3.65 8.55
N THR A 19 -18.00 3.43 7.40
CA THR A 19 -19.47 3.29 7.35
C THR A 19 -19.92 2.01 8.08
N PRO A 20 -21.24 1.84 8.37
CA PRO A 20 -21.74 0.55 8.87
C PRO A 20 -21.35 -0.64 7.99
N LYS A 21 -21.38 -0.48 6.67
CA LYS A 21 -20.91 -1.49 5.72
C LYS A 21 -19.40 -1.70 5.82
N GLY A 22 -18.60 -0.63 5.93
CA GLY A 22 -17.16 -0.70 6.12
C GLY A 22 -16.77 -1.48 7.37
N LYS A 23 -17.53 -1.37 8.46
CA LYS A 23 -17.33 -2.16 9.69
C LYS A 23 -17.57 -3.65 9.47
N LEU A 24 -18.61 -4.02 8.73
CA LEU A 24 -18.86 -5.42 8.37
C LEU A 24 -17.75 -5.97 7.47
N GLN A 25 -17.29 -5.18 6.49
CA GLN A 25 -16.15 -5.55 5.65
C GLN A 25 -14.87 -5.76 6.48
N ALA A 26 -14.59 -4.87 7.44
CA ALA A 26 -13.44 -5.00 8.33
C ALA A 26 -13.51 -6.26 9.20
N GLN A 27 -14.67 -6.61 9.72
CA GLN A 27 -14.89 -7.85 10.48
C GLN A 27 -14.68 -9.10 9.59
N ALA A 28 -15.21 -9.10 8.36
CA ALA A 28 -15.00 -10.20 7.42
C ALA A 28 -13.52 -10.36 7.05
N ALA A 29 -12.81 -9.25 6.78
CA ALA A 29 -11.38 -9.26 6.55
C ALA A 29 -10.59 -9.79 7.75
N ALA A 30 -10.97 -9.38 8.97
CA ALA A 30 -10.35 -9.84 10.20
C ALA A 30 -10.41 -11.37 10.33
N GLN A 31 -11.56 -11.98 10.05
CA GLN A 31 -11.71 -13.44 10.06
C GLN A 31 -10.87 -14.11 8.95
N ARG A 32 -10.79 -13.51 7.77
CA ARG A 32 -9.95 -14.01 6.66
C ARG A 32 -8.47 -13.98 7.01
N LEU A 33 -8.02 -12.92 7.69
CA LEU A 33 -6.61 -12.69 8.06
C LEU A 33 -6.10 -13.66 9.14
N LEU A 34 -6.96 -14.28 9.94
CA LEU A 34 -6.54 -15.29 10.94
C LEU A 34 -5.78 -16.48 10.31
N ARG A 35 -5.99 -16.74 9.01
CA ARG A 35 -5.29 -17.83 8.28
C ARG A 35 -3.87 -17.47 7.87
N GLU A 36 -3.46 -16.20 8.00
CA GLU A 36 -2.18 -15.70 7.47
C GLU A 36 -1.04 -15.75 8.49
N ASN A 37 -1.30 -16.20 9.74
CA ASN A 37 -0.30 -16.26 10.82
C ASN A 37 0.45 -14.95 11.03
N ILE A 38 -0.27 -13.83 11.14
CA ILE A 38 0.28 -12.49 11.32
C ILE A 38 0.86 -12.36 12.72
N GLN A 39 2.10 -11.85 12.85
CA GLN A 39 2.80 -11.61 14.12
C GLN A 39 2.91 -10.12 14.48
N GLU A 40 2.84 -9.22 13.52
CA GLU A 40 2.85 -7.78 13.77
C GLU A 40 1.82 -7.07 12.92
N ILE A 41 1.20 -6.03 13.51
CA ILE A 41 0.19 -5.22 12.85
C ILE A 41 0.66 -3.77 12.80
N TYR A 42 0.59 -3.20 11.62
CA TYR A 42 0.79 -1.78 11.36
C TYR A 42 -0.45 -1.16 10.73
N SER A 43 -0.66 0.13 10.95
CA SER A 43 -1.76 0.88 10.34
C SER A 43 -1.34 2.31 9.99
N SER A 44 -1.91 2.85 8.93
CA SER A 44 -1.97 4.29 8.73
C SER A 44 -2.55 4.99 9.97
N THR A 45 -2.18 6.24 10.20
CA THR A 45 -2.73 7.07 11.29
C THR A 45 -4.15 7.57 11.03
N MET A 46 -4.70 7.40 9.82
CA MET A 46 -6.06 7.83 9.48
C MET A 46 -7.12 6.90 10.09
N GLY A 47 -8.23 7.48 10.57
CA GLY A 47 -9.26 6.80 11.36
C GLY A 47 -9.83 5.56 10.68
N ARG A 48 -10.24 5.64 9.41
CA ARG A 48 -10.78 4.51 8.64
C ARG A 48 -9.82 3.31 8.52
N ALA A 49 -8.50 3.58 8.46
CA ALA A 49 -7.50 2.50 8.43
C ALA A 49 -7.30 1.89 9.81
N LYS A 50 -7.28 2.74 10.86
CA LYS A 50 -7.22 2.28 12.26
C LYS A 50 -8.42 1.41 12.61
N GLU A 51 -9.65 1.85 12.34
CA GLU A 51 -10.86 1.07 12.62
C GLU A 51 -10.84 -0.29 11.91
N THR A 52 -10.27 -0.35 10.68
CA THR A 52 -10.10 -1.62 9.97
C THR A 52 -9.08 -2.52 10.67
N ALA A 53 -7.96 -1.97 11.13
CA ALA A 53 -6.93 -2.70 11.86
C ALA A 53 -7.44 -3.17 13.23
N GLU A 54 -8.20 -2.33 13.94
CA GLU A 54 -8.79 -2.64 15.25
C GLU A 54 -9.72 -3.86 15.19
N ALA A 55 -10.47 -4.02 14.10
CA ALA A 55 -11.27 -5.23 13.89
C ALA A 55 -10.41 -6.51 13.89
N PHE A 56 -9.20 -6.47 13.31
CA PHE A 56 -8.28 -7.60 13.35
C PHE A 56 -7.57 -7.71 14.70
N CYS A 57 -7.18 -6.60 15.34
CA CYS A 57 -6.61 -6.60 16.69
C CYS A 57 -7.54 -7.30 17.70
N ALA A 58 -8.86 -7.05 17.59
CA ALA A 58 -9.87 -7.63 18.47
C ALA A 58 -9.93 -9.16 18.42
N VAL A 59 -9.66 -9.77 17.25
CA VAL A 59 -9.70 -11.24 17.09
C VAL A 59 -8.33 -11.90 17.21
N SER A 60 -7.25 -11.17 16.94
CA SER A 60 -5.87 -11.70 17.01
C SER A 60 -5.22 -11.51 18.37
N GLY A 61 -5.67 -10.53 19.16
CA GLY A 61 -5.03 -10.14 20.42
C GLY A 61 -3.72 -9.36 20.23
N LEU A 62 -3.32 -9.04 19.00
CA LEU A 62 -2.07 -8.33 18.73
C LEU A 62 -2.27 -6.81 18.79
N PRO A 63 -1.29 -6.05 19.31
CA PRO A 63 -1.33 -4.60 19.28
C PRO A 63 -1.00 -4.05 17.89
N VAL A 64 -1.57 -2.89 17.55
CA VAL A 64 -1.27 -2.16 16.31
C VAL A 64 -0.23 -1.07 16.57
N LYS A 65 0.73 -0.94 15.65
CA LYS A 65 1.69 0.18 15.55
C LYS A 65 1.27 1.10 14.40
N THR A 66 1.46 2.40 14.53
CA THR A 66 1.07 3.34 13.47
C THR A 66 2.26 3.75 12.61
N LEU A 67 2.01 3.94 11.30
CA LEU A 67 2.96 4.46 10.31
C LEU A 67 2.32 5.69 9.65
N ASP A 68 2.75 6.88 10.07
CA ASP A 68 2.17 8.14 9.58
C ASP A 68 2.42 8.34 8.08
N PHE A 69 3.55 7.90 7.56
CA PHE A 69 3.86 7.99 6.13
C PHE A 69 2.92 7.15 5.23
N MET A 70 2.12 6.24 5.80
CA MET A 70 1.12 5.44 5.08
C MET A 70 -0.27 6.08 5.04
N ARG A 71 -0.38 7.38 5.35
CA ARG A 71 -1.62 8.14 5.10
C ARG A 71 -1.96 8.13 3.60
N GLU A 72 -3.24 8.35 3.28
CA GLU A 72 -3.66 8.41 1.87
C GLU A 72 -3.00 9.57 1.14
N LEU A 73 -2.82 9.40 -0.15
CA LEU A 73 -2.29 10.44 -1.01
C LEU A 73 -3.22 11.66 -1.01
N ASP A 74 -2.60 12.82 -0.98
CA ASP A 74 -3.20 14.07 -1.41
C ASP A 74 -2.68 14.41 -2.81
N TRP A 75 -3.49 15.05 -3.63
CA TRP A 75 -3.14 15.46 -4.99
C TRP A 75 -3.60 16.87 -5.29
N GLY A 76 -3.28 17.35 -6.46
CA GLY A 76 -3.54 18.72 -6.88
C GLY A 76 -2.27 19.47 -7.21
N SER A 77 -2.43 20.68 -7.70
CA SER A 77 -1.34 21.54 -8.15
C SER A 77 -0.45 22.00 -6.98
N LYS A 78 0.89 21.99 -7.20
CA LYS A 78 1.86 22.56 -6.26
C LYS A 78 1.90 24.09 -6.29
N ASP A 79 1.64 24.69 -7.44
CA ASP A 79 1.77 26.15 -7.69
C ASP A 79 0.45 26.85 -8.04
N GLY A 80 -0.67 26.12 -8.02
CA GLY A 80 -2.00 26.63 -8.34
C GLY A 80 -2.36 26.57 -9.83
N THR A 81 -1.44 26.16 -10.71
CA THR A 81 -1.75 25.95 -12.14
C THR A 81 -2.73 24.77 -12.27
N PRO A 82 -3.84 24.92 -13.01
CA PRO A 82 -4.80 23.82 -13.18
C PRO A 82 -4.17 22.57 -13.74
N LEU A 83 -4.49 21.41 -13.15
CA LEU A 83 -4.07 20.10 -13.61
C LEU A 83 -5.22 19.34 -14.26
N TYR A 84 -4.90 18.42 -15.16
CA TYR A 84 -5.87 17.49 -15.69
C TYR A 84 -6.52 16.69 -14.55
N ALA A 85 -7.87 16.62 -14.52
CA ALA A 85 -8.67 15.95 -13.49
C ALA A 85 -8.20 16.30 -12.06
N ASP A 86 -7.88 17.57 -11.81
CA ASP A 86 -7.36 18.08 -10.53
C ASP A 86 -6.11 17.33 -10.02
N GLY A 87 -5.40 16.67 -10.93
CA GLY A 87 -4.21 15.87 -10.59
C GLY A 87 -4.50 14.49 -10.00
N HIS A 88 -5.74 13.98 -10.09
CA HIS A 88 -6.10 12.65 -9.56
C HIS A 88 -5.23 11.56 -10.21
N PRO A 89 -4.39 10.83 -9.45
CA PRO A 89 -3.33 10.00 -10.03
C PRO A 89 -3.80 8.94 -11.04
N TRP A 90 -4.93 8.28 -10.78
CA TRP A 90 -5.47 7.25 -11.68
C TRP A 90 -5.97 7.85 -13.01
N PHE A 91 -6.61 9.02 -12.96
CA PHE A 91 -7.03 9.72 -14.18
C PHE A 91 -5.82 10.24 -14.97
N CYS A 92 -4.80 10.74 -14.26
CA CYS A 92 -3.53 11.12 -14.88
C CYS A 92 -2.87 9.93 -15.58
N ALA A 93 -2.80 8.76 -14.95
CA ALA A 93 -2.25 7.55 -15.54
C ALA A 93 -3.03 7.11 -16.79
N ASN A 94 -4.37 7.11 -16.73
CA ASN A 94 -5.21 6.79 -17.89
C ASN A 94 -4.98 7.78 -19.04
N GLN A 95 -4.89 9.08 -18.74
CA GLN A 95 -4.63 10.11 -19.75
C GLN A 95 -3.23 9.95 -20.37
N MET A 96 -2.23 9.50 -19.60
CA MET A 96 -0.92 9.17 -20.17
C MET A 96 -1.04 8.09 -21.25
N VAL A 97 -1.85 7.04 -21.01
CA VAL A 97 -2.11 5.98 -22.01
C VAL A 97 -2.77 6.56 -23.26
N GLU A 98 -3.81 7.38 -23.11
CA GLU A 98 -4.52 8.03 -24.23
C GLU A 98 -3.59 8.91 -25.07
N GLN A 99 -2.59 9.53 -24.45
CA GLN A 99 -1.58 10.37 -25.12
C GLN A 99 -0.36 9.58 -25.64
N GLY A 100 -0.37 8.25 -25.52
CA GLY A 100 0.75 7.39 -25.94
C GLY A 100 2.02 7.53 -25.11
N LEU A 101 1.91 8.04 -23.88
CA LEU A 101 3.04 8.15 -22.94
C LEU A 101 3.28 6.82 -22.23
N ALA A 102 4.54 6.49 -21.98
CA ALA A 102 4.91 5.26 -21.31
C ALA A 102 4.63 5.33 -19.80
N LEU A 103 3.80 4.43 -19.28
CA LEU A 103 3.53 4.33 -17.83
C LEU A 103 4.72 3.76 -17.05
N ASN A 104 5.59 3.00 -17.71
CA ASN A 104 6.78 2.37 -17.13
C ASN A 104 8.05 3.23 -17.23
N ASP A 105 7.90 4.52 -17.57
CA ASP A 105 9.03 5.45 -17.56
C ASP A 105 9.54 5.62 -16.12
N PRO A 106 10.83 5.31 -15.83
CA PRO A 106 11.40 5.52 -14.50
C PRO A 106 11.42 7.00 -14.09
N ASP A 107 11.38 7.93 -15.06
CA ASP A 107 11.34 9.38 -14.85
C ASP A 107 9.91 9.95 -14.86
N TRP A 108 8.92 9.13 -14.58
CA TRP A 108 7.47 9.47 -14.60
C TRP A 108 7.11 10.75 -13.85
N GLU A 109 7.87 11.07 -12.80
CA GLU A 109 7.68 12.25 -11.96
C GLU A 109 7.85 13.57 -12.71
N ASN A 110 8.63 13.57 -13.80
CA ASN A 110 8.84 14.70 -14.68
C ASN A 110 7.83 14.75 -15.84
N SER A 111 6.92 13.80 -15.93
CA SER A 111 5.86 13.80 -16.94
C SER A 111 4.93 15.01 -16.76
N PRO A 112 4.24 15.45 -17.82
CA PRO A 112 3.32 16.60 -17.77
C PRO A 112 2.22 16.46 -16.71
N TYR A 113 1.86 15.21 -16.34
CA TYR A 113 0.77 14.91 -15.41
C TYR A 113 1.21 14.84 -13.94
N PHE A 114 2.50 14.61 -13.68
CA PHE A 114 3.01 14.41 -12.33
C PHE A 114 3.99 15.48 -11.85
N LYS A 115 4.69 16.18 -12.76
CA LYS A 115 5.72 17.17 -12.40
C LYS A 115 5.23 18.24 -11.42
N ASN A 116 4.04 18.77 -11.62
CA ASN A 116 3.43 19.82 -10.78
C ASN A 116 2.36 19.25 -9.81
N ASN A 117 2.34 17.95 -9.58
CA ASN A 117 1.35 17.29 -8.75
C ASN A 117 1.90 17.03 -7.33
N LYS A 118 1.17 17.44 -6.31
CA LYS A 118 1.51 17.18 -4.89
C LYS A 118 1.70 15.68 -4.62
N ALA A 119 0.91 14.81 -5.26
CA ALA A 119 1.03 13.36 -5.11
C ALA A 119 2.43 12.85 -5.39
N THR A 120 3.20 13.49 -6.29
CA THR A 120 4.57 13.07 -6.63
C THR A 120 5.51 13.10 -5.43
N ASP A 121 5.47 14.18 -4.64
CA ASP A 121 6.35 14.32 -3.47
C ASP A 121 5.92 13.36 -2.36
N ILE A 122 4.60 13.15 -2.20
CA ILE A 122 4.05 12.20 -1.23
C ILE A 122 4.45 10.77 -1.58
N VAL A 123 4.35 10.39 -2.85
CA VAL A 123 4.77 9.06 -3.34
C VAL A 123 6.27 8.84 -3.08
N LYS A 124 7.13 9.82 -3.37
CA LYS A 124 8.57 9.74 -3.07
C LYS A 124 8.83 9.53 -1.57
N ASN A 125 8.13 10.27 -0.72
CA ASN A 125 8.25 10.09 0.72
C ASN A 125 7.79 8.69 1.17
N ILE A 126 6.67 8.19 0.63
CA ILE A 126 6.20 6.83 0.93
C ILE A 126 7.25 5.80 0.50
N GLN A 127 7.84 5.93 -0.69
CA GLN A 127 8.86 5.04 -1.21
C GLN A 127 10.09 4.98 -0.28
N GLN A 128 10.64 6.14 0.07
CA GLN A 128 11.77 6.24 1.00
C GLN A 128 11.43 5.62 2.37
N LYS A 129 10.29 6.00 2.95
CA LYS A 129 9.87 5.51 4.27
C LYS A 129 9.51 4.02 4.27
N THR A 130 9.08 3.48 3.14
CA THR A 130 8.88 2.04 2.95
C THR A 130 10.21 1.30 3.05
N ASP A 131 11.28 1.80 2.41
CA ASP A 131 12.61 1.19 2.53
C ASP A 131 13.14 1.25 3.97
N GLU A 132 12.97 2.39 4.67
CA GLU A 132 13.36 2.52 6.08
C GLU A 132 12.60 1.53 6.98
N TRP A 133 11.30 1.40 6.76
CA TRP A 133 10.44 0.47 7.50
C TRP A 133 10.83 -1.01 7.24
N LEU A 134 11.03 -1.38 5.97
CA LEU A 134 11.47 -2.73 5.60
C LEU A 134 12.85 -3.05 6.15
N LEU A 135 13.79 -2.08 6.14
CA LEU A 135 15.09 -2.22 6.77
C LEU A 135 14.95 -2.52 8.28
N GLY A 136 14.05 -1.81 8.97
CA GLY A 136 13.72 -2.08 10.38
C GLY A 136 13.20 -3.49 10.62
N LEU A 137 12.48 -4.06 9.66
CA LEU A 137 12.02 -5.45 9.68
C LEU A 137 13.11 -6.46 9.30
N GLY A 138 14.26 -6.01 8.79
CA GLY A 138 15.37 -6.86 8.38
C GLY A 138 15.41 -7.17 6.88
N LEU A 139 14.86 -6.29 6.05
CA LEU A 139 14.90 -6.39 4.57
C LEU A 139 15.62 -5.16 4.01
N GLU A 140 16.89 -5.30 3.66
CA GLU A 140 17.69 -4.23 3.05
C GLU A 140 17.44 -4.18 1.54
N ARG A 141 17.05 -3.01 1.02
CA ARG A 141 16.89 -2.84 -0.44
C ARG A 141 18.25 -2.70 -1.15
N ARG A 142 18.41 -3.39 -2.26
CA ARG A 142 19.56 -3.28 -3.18
C ARG A 142 19.06 -3.22 -4.63
N GLY A 143 18.87 -2.02 -5.15
CA GLY A 143 18.22 -1.81 -6.45
C GLY A 143 16.79 -2.35 -6.45
N ASN A 144 16.49 -3.31 -7.32
CA ASN A 144 15.16 -3.95 -7.41
C ASN A 144 15.09 -5.28 -6.62
N SER A 145 16.07 -5.55 -5.76
CA SER A 145 16.09 -6.73 -4.90
C SER A 145 16.15 -6.34 -3.42
N TYR A 146 15.92 -7.32 -2.56
CA TYR A 146 16.03 -7.19 -1.12
C TYR A 146 16.94 -8.26 -0.55
N VAL A 147 17.75 -7.91 0.44
CA VAL A 147 18.62 -8.84 1.15
C VAL A 147 18.09 -9.01 2.57
N PRO A 148 17.64 -10.23 2.94
CA PRO A 148 17.25 -10.53 4.30
C PRO A 148 18.45 -10.46 5.25
N ALA A 149 18.30 -9.75 6.38
CA ALA A 149 19.36 -9.58 7.37
C ALA A 149 19.54 -10.83 8.24
N GLU A 150 20.78 -11.08 8.66
CA GLU A 150 21.07 -12.10 9.66
C GLU A 150 20.42 -11.76 11.02
N GLY A 151 20.07 -12.79 11.81
CA GLY A 151 19.50 -12.63 13.14
C GLY A 151 18.08 -12.06 13.18
N LYS A 152 17.41 -11.90 12.03
CA LYS A 152 16.01 -11.49 11.94
C LYS A 152 15.12 -12.67 11.53
N ASP A 153 13.90 -12.71 12.04
CA ASP A 153 12.92 -13.73 11.65
C ASP A 153 12.42 -13.49 10.22
N GLN A 154 12.94 -14.28 9.30
CA GLN A 154 12.59 -14.21 7.88
C GLN A 154 11.31 -14.99 7.52
N GLN A 155 10.70 -15.69 8.46
CA GLN A 155 9.41 -16.39 8.28
C GLN A 155 8.22 -15.54 8.75
N LYS A 156 8.50 -14.38 9.34
CA LYS A 156 7.51 -13.47 9.88
C LYS A 156 6.51 -12.98 8.83
N THR A 157 5.24 -12.90 9.22
CA THR A 157 4.17 -12.25 8.47
C THR A 157 3.75 -10.96 9.19
N VAL A 158 3.75 -9.86 8.46
CA VAL A 158 3.42 -8.52 8.97
C VAL A 158 2.23 -7.98 8.20
N ALA A 159 1.21 -7.46 8.89
CA ALA A 159 0.06 -6.79 8.28
C ALA A 159 0.21 -5.28 8.30
N LEU A 160 -0.19 -4.62 7.22
CA LEU A 160 -0.26 -3.17 7.09
C LEU A 160 -1.61 -2.73 6.55
N PHE A 161 -2.40 -2.09 7.41
CA PHE A 161 -3.69 -1.50 7.06
C PHE A 161 -3.48 -0.06 6.57
N SER A 162 -3.91 0.23 5.34
CA SER A 162 -3.65 1.52 4.71
C SER A 162 -4.72 1.87 3.66
N HIS A 163 -4.35 2.55 2.60
CA HIS A 163 -5.28 3.12 1.61
C HIS A 163 -4.92 2.65 0.20
N GLY A 164 -5.75 3.01 -0.78
CA GLY A 164 -5.51 2.64 -2.18
C GLY A 164 -4.24 3.27 -2.74
N GLY A 165 -4.06 4.56 -2.56
CA GLY A 165 -2.92 5.30 -3.11
C GLY A 165 -1.62 5.01 -2.40
N SER A 166 -1.60 5.06 -1.07
CA SER A 166 -0.38 4.77 -0.32
C SER A 166 0.09 3.31 -0.50
N SER A 167 -0.85 2.35 -0.58
CA SER A 167 -0.50 0.96 -0.91
C SER A 167 0.05 0.83 -2.33
N SER A 168 -0.55 1.53 -3.32
CA SER A 168 -0.04 1.54 -4.70
C SER A 168 1.39 2.06 -4.76
N ALA A 169 1.68 3.16 -4.05
CA ALA A 169 3.03 3.74 -4.00
C ALA A 169 4.04 2.78 -3.36
N ALA A 170 3.69 2.18 -2.20
CA ALA A 170 4.57 1.26 -1.49
C ALA A 170 4.79 -0.05 -2.26
N ILE A 171 3.72 -0.70 -2.74
CA ILE A 171 3.79 -1.97 -3.47
C ILE A 171 4.53 -1.78 -4.80
N GLY A 172 4.21 -0.72 -5.57
CA GLY A 172 4.92 -0.40 -6.80
C GLY A 172 6.41 -0.23 -6.57
N HIS A 173 6.80 0.54 -5.54
CA HIS A 173 8.19 0.72 -5.16
C HIS A 173 8.88 -0.61 -4.80
N ILE A 174 8.25 -1.43 -3.99
CA ILE A 174 8.78 -2.75 -3.60
C ILE A 174 9.03 -3.63 -4.83
N LEU A 175 8.14 -3.61 -5.80
CA LEU A 175 8.21 -4.43 -7.01
C LEU A 175 9.04 -3.80 -8.14
N GLY A 176 9.52 -2.56 -7.98
CA GLY A 176 10.23 -1.82 -9.02
C GLY A 176 9.33 -1.38 -10.18
N ILE A 177 8.03 -1.18 -9.91
CA ILE A 177 7.02 -0.73 -10.87
C ILE A 177 6.78 0.78 -10.67
N PRO A 178 6.95 1.63 -11.69
CA PRO A 178 6.64 3.06 -11.61
C PRO A 178 5.22 3.33 -11.16
N PHE A 179 5.01 4.39 -10.38
CA PHE A 179 3.72 4.69 -9.76
C PHE A 179 2.55 4.83 -10.75
N PRO A 180 2.68 5.51 -11.91
CA PRO A 180 1.59 5.57 -12.91
C PRO A 180 1.19 4.18 -13.41
N GLN A 181 2.18 3.30 -13.62
CA GLN A 181 1.92 1.93 -14.04
C GLN A 181 1.20 1.13 -12.93
N THR A 182 1.55 1.35 -11.66
CA THR A 182 0.85 0.72 -10.52
C THR A 182 -0.61 1.19 -10.46
N CYS A 183 -0.88 2.48 -10.69
CA CYS A 183 -2.24 3.01 -10.76
C CYS A 183 -3.08 2.33 -11.85
N ALA A 184 -2.49 2.04 -13.00
CA ALA A 184 -3.18 1.40 -14.12
C ALA A 184 -3.39 -0.12 -13.91
N LEU A 185 -2.42 -0.80 -13.28
CA LEU A 185 -2.44 -2.26 -13.14
C LEU A 185 -3.20 -2.75 -11.91
N PHE A 186 -3.15 -2.01 -10.80
CA PHE A 186 -3.65 -2.51 -9.52
C PHE A 186 -4.87 -1.72 -9.06
N HIS A 187 -5.96 -2.44 -8.92
CA HIS A 187 -7.16 -1.91 -8.29
C HIS A 187 -7.32 -2.56 -6.91
N PHE A 188 -7.17 -1.75 -5.85
CA PHE A 188 -7.36 -2.23 -4.48
C PHE A 188 -8.78 -1.93 -4.02
N GLY A 189 -9.62 -2.97 -3.86
CA GLY A 189 -10.97 -2.85 -3.29
C GLY A 189 -10.95 -2.58 -1.78
N HIS A 190 -12.07 -2.13 -1.21
CA HIS A 190 -12.18 -1.97 0.25
C HIS A 190 -11.97 -3.32 0.94
N THR A 191 -11.10 -3.34 1.95
CA THR A 191 -10.60 -4.54 2.62
C THR A 191 -9.88 -5.56 1.74
N GLY A 192 -9.56 -5.21 0.48
CA GLY A 192 -8.78 -6.07 -0.41
C GLY A 192 -7.41 -6.39 0.19
N ILE A 193 -7.02 -7.66 0.12
CA ILE A 193 -5.80 -8.20 0.71
C ILE A 193 -4.79 -8.47 -0.41
N THR A 194 -3.59 -7.89 -0.28
CA THR A 194 -2.46 -8.15 -1.19
C THR A 194 -1.28 -8.63 -0.37
N ILE A 195 -0.63 -9.72 -0.79
CA ILE A 195 0.49 -10.33 -0.07
C ILE A 195 1.73 -10.32 -0.95
N LEU A 196 2.79 -9.71 -0.45
CA LEU A 196 4.12 -9.79 -1.02
C LEU A 196 4.98 -10.75 -0.18
N ARG A 197 5.67 -11.66 -0.85
CA ARG A 197 6.58 -12.61 -0.22
C ARG A 197 8.02 -12.31 -0.62
N PHE A 198 8.88 -12.18 0.37
CA PHE A 198 10.32 -11.98 0.24
C PHE A 198 11.09 -13.29 0.46
N GLY A 199 12.33 -13.36 -0.01
CA GLY A 199 13.22 -14.46 0.29
C GLY A 199 13.45 -14.65 1.80
N GLN A 200 13.87 -15.87 2.16
CA GLN A 200 14.02 -16.25 3.58
C GLN A 200 15.47 -16.57 3.95
N VAL A 201 16.38 -16.59 2.98
CA VAL A 201 17.80 -16.92 3.23
C VAL A 201 18.56 -15.63 3.51
N ALA A 202 19.08 -15.50 4.72
CA ALA A 202 19.85 -14.33 5.14
C ALA A 202 21.08 -14.12 4.23
N GLY A 203 21.36 -12.87 3.90
CA GLY A 203 22.48 -12.48 3.02
C GLY A 203 22.27 -12.76 1.53
N VAL A 204 21.22 -13.50 1.13
CA VAL A 204 20.97 -13.85 -0.27
C VAL A 204 19.96 -12.86 -0.88
N PRO A 205 20.33 -12.10 -1.94
CA PRO A 205 19.41 -11.21 -2.62
C PRO A 205 18.20 -11.96 -3.19
N CYS A 206 17.01 -11.37 -3.02
CA CYS A 206 15.77 -11.91 -3.55
C CYS A 206 14.93 -10.81 -4.20
N VAL A 207 14.19 -11.14 -5.24
CA VAL A 207 13.15 -10.30 -5.80
C VAL A 207 11.84 -10.68 -5.09
N PRO A 208 11.11 -9.72 -4.50
CA PRO A 208 9.81 -10.01 -3.88
C PRO A 208 8.81 -10.45 -4.96
N CYS A 209 7.92 -11.38 -4.60
CA CYS A 209 6.86 -11.82 -5.49
C CYS A 209 5.48 -11.54 -4.92
N ILE A 210 4.50 -11.35 -5.81
CA ILE A 210 3.09 -11.25 -5.44
C ILE A 210 2.58 -12.67 -5.19
N GLU A 211 2.24 -12.97 -3.94
CA GLU A 211 1.63 -14.24 -3.54
C GLU A 211 0.11 -14.18 -3.70
N LEU A 212 -0.48 -13.02 -3.42
CA LEU A 212 -1.91 -12.75 -3.53
C LEU A 212 -2.12 -11.29 -3.93
N LEU A 213 -3.03 -11.02 -4.85
CA LEU A 213 -3.37 -9.66 -5.30
C LEU A 213 -4.85 -9.38 -5.12
N ASN A 214 -5.18 -8.37 -4.28
CA ASN A 214 -6.53 -7.84 -4.10
C ASN A 214 -7.59 -8.93 -3.85
N ASP A 215 -7.32 -9.88 -2.92
CA ASP A 215 -8.31 -10.88 -2.52
C ASP A 215 -9.49 -10.21 -1.81
N MET A 216 -10.65 -10.33 -2.42
CA MET A 216 -11.93 -9.78 -1.96
C MET A 216 -12.94 -10.89 -1.63
N ALA A 217 -12.51 -12.15 -1.55
CA ALA A 217 -13.43 -13.29 -1.40
C ALA A 217 -14.28 -13.19 -0.12
N HIS A 218 -13.72 -12.61 0.95
CA HIS A 218 -14.39 -12.41 2.23
C HIS A 218 -15.53 -11.37 2.20
N THR A 219 -15.59 -10.52 1.17
CA THR A 219 -16.64 -9.48 1.06
C THR A 219 -17.88 -9.92 0.31
N ARG A 220 -17.92 -11.14 -0.25
CA ARG A 220 -19.05 -11.61 -1.07
C ARG A 220 -20.35 -11.77 -0.30
N SER A 221 -20.29 -11.82 1.02
CA SER A 221 -21.44 -11.98 1.92
C SER A 221 -21.74 -10.72 2.75
N VAL A 222 -21.14 -9.56 2.40
CA VAL A 222 -21.22 -8.30 3.17
C VAL A 222 -21.77 -7.17 2.31
#